data_789bb967b7fe3f1e39a21a3399b17e0c
#
_entry.id   789bb967b7fe3f1e39a21a3399b17e0c
#
_cell.length_a   1.000
_cell.length_b   1.000
_cell.length_c   1.000
_cell.angle_alpha   90.00
_cell.angle_beta   90.00
_cell.angle_gamma   90.00
#
_symmetry.space_group_name_H-M   'P 1'
#
loop_
_entity.id
_entity.type
_entity.pdbx_description
1 polymer ?
#
loop_
_entity_poly.entity_id
_entity_poly.type
_entity_poly.pdbx_seq_one_letter_code
_entity_poly.pdbx_strand_id
1 'polypeptide(L)'
;MGLAVDTLELVDFRSIEDRRIAFSPATTVLVGPNAAGKTNTVEALQMLTAGFSFRRPTPAQLVREGARAARVSARLTGDGRVVDVRCDVFAGRRQFSRNGKKCHAPDIPGTLMSVLFTPDDLSLVKRGASGRRDELDGFGRQANAGYSRLLAAYARAVEH
;
A
#
# COMPACT_ATOMS: atom_id res chain seq x y z
N MET A 1 9.90 -10.51 -17.06
CA MET A 1 8.55 -10.09 -16.59
C MET A 1 8.65 -9.83 -15.10
N GLY A 2 8.11 -8.72 -14.60
CA GLY A 2 8.17 -8.40 -13.16
C GLY A 2 7.21 -9.23 -12.31
N LEU A 3 7.23 -9.02 -10.98
CA LEU A 3 6.24 -9.60 -10.07
C LEU A 3 4.85 -9.03 -10.35
N ALA A 4 3.82 -9.84 -10.19
CA ALA A 4 2.41 -9.46 -10.24
C ALA A 4 1.70 -9.96 -8.98
N VAL A 5 0.59 -9.32 -8.63
CA VAL A 5 -0.26 -9.79 -7.54
C VAL A 5 -1.02 -11.03 -7.99
N ASP A 6 -0.85 -12.13 -7.29
CA ASP A 6 -1.58 -13.38 -7.50
C ASP A 6 -2.85 -13.40 -6.63
N THR A 7 -2.68 -13.22 -5.32
CA THR A 7 -3.79 -13.20 -4.36
C THR A 7 -3.64 -12.09 -3.34
N LEU A 8 -4.78 -11.58 -2.86
CA LEU A 8 -4.89 -10.64 -1.74
C LEU A 8 -5.85 -11.22 -0.71
N GLU A 9 -5.45 -11.19 0.55
CA GLU A 9 -6.28 -11.59 1.68
C GLU A 9 -6.44 -10.41 2.64
N LEU A 10 -7.66 -10.19 3.07
CA LEU A 10 -8.08 -9.12 3.98
C LEU A 10 -8.85 -9.76 5.13
N VAL A 11 -8.42 -9.51 6.36
CA VAL A 11 -9.09 -9.98 7.57
C VAL A 11 -9.29 -8.78 8.49
N ASP A 12 -10.54 -8.54 8.89
CA ASP A 12 -10.95 -7.43 9.77
C ASP A 12 -10.42 -6.05 9.33
N PHE A 13 -10.32 -5.84 8.01
CA PHE A 13 -9.77 -4.61 7.43
C PHE A 13 -10.87 -3.67 6.97
N ARG A 14 -10.96 -2.48 7.55
CA ARG A 14 -11.99 -1.46 7.24
C ARG A 14 -13.39 -2.03 7.48
N SER A 15 -14.19 -2.16 6.41
CA SER A 15 -15.53 -2.78 6.44
C SER A 15 -15.52 -4.27 6.06
N ILE A 16 -14.35 -4.86 5.84
CA ILE A 16 -14.21 -6.23 5.34
C ILE A 16 -13.87 -7.13 6.53
N GLU A 17 -14.71 -8.13 6.78
CA GLU A 17 -14.46 -9.14 7.81
C GLU A 17 -13.44 -10.16 7.35
N ASP A 18 -13.72 -10.85 6.25
CA ASP A 18 -12.79 -11.79 5.61
C ASP A 18 -13.04 -11.76 4.10
N ARG A 19 -11.95 -11.63 3.34
CA ARG A 19 -12.02 -11.66 1.88
C ARG A 19 -10.70 -12.13 1.28
N ARG A 20 -10.82 -13.09 0.35
CA ARG A 20 -9.73 -13.50 -0.52
C ARG A 20 -10.07 -13.17 -1.97
N ILE A 21 -9.13 -12.55 -2.69
CA ILE A 21 -9.28 -12.14 -4.07
C ILE A 21 -8.10 -12.71 -4.86
N ALA A 22 -8.40 -13.44 -5.92
CA ALA A 22 -7.40 -13.84 -6.93
C ALA A 22 -7.39 -12.79 -8.04
N PHE A 23 -6.20 -12.44 -8.52
CA PHE A 23 -6.01 -11.44 -9.57
C PHE A 23 -5.66 -12.11 -10.90
N SER A 24 -6.25 -11.60 -11.97
CA SER A 24 -5.83 -11.96 -13.32
C SER A 24 -4.48 -11.30 -13.64
N PRO A 25 -3.58 -11.98 -14.34
CA PRO A 25 -2.31 -11.40 -14.78
C PRO A 25 -2.45 -10.15 -15.67
N ALA A 26 -3.54 -10.01 -16.39
CA ALA A 26 -3.79 -8.89 -17.30
C ALA A 26 -4.63 -7.80 -16.63
N THR A 27 -5.91 -8.08 -16.38
CA THR A 27 -6.85 -7.08 -15.84
C THR A 27 -7.79 -7.73 -14.85
N THR A 28 -7.97 -7.07 -13.71
CA THR A 28 -8.98 -7.45 -12.72
C THR A 28 -9.93 -6.28 -12.50
N VAL A 29 -11.23 -6.51 -12.62
CA VAL A 29 -12.27 -5.51 -12.40
C VAL A 29 -13.03 -5.83 -11.12
N LEU A 30 -13.06 -4.87 -10.19
CA LEU A 30 -13.81 -4.98 -8.95
C LEU A 30 -15.20 -4.37 -9.15
N VAL A 31 -16.24 -5.20 -9.17
CA VAL A 31 -17.63 -4.79 -9.35
C VAL A 31 -18.43 -5.02 -8.07
N GLY A 32 -19.37 -4.15 -7.78
CA GLY A 32 -20.24 -4.29 -6.61
C GLY A 32 -20.90 -2.95 -6.22
N PRO A 33 -21.87 -2.96 -5.31
CA PRO A 33 -22.55 -1.76 -4.82
C PRO A 33 -21.59 -0.83 -4.09
N ASN A 34 -22.06 0.39 -3.78
CA ASN A 34 -21.31 1.30 -2.90
C ASN A 34 -21.14 0.64 -1.53
N ALA A 35 -20.04 0.97 -0.88
CA ALA A 35 -19.61 0.37 0.40
C ALA A 35 -19.21 -1.14 0.34
N ALA A 36 -19.26 -1.81 -0.81
CA ALA A 36 -18.83 -3.21 -0.94
C ALA A 36 -17.32 -3.46 -0.67
N GLY A 37 -16.57 -2.43 -0.33
CA GLY A 37 -15.14 -2.56 0.00
C GLY A 37 -14.19 -2.49 -1.20
N LYS A 38 -14.65 -2.10 -2.41
CA LYS A 38 -13.79 -1.97 -3.61
C LYS A 38 -12.58 -1.06 -3.36
N THR A 39 -12.82 0.13 -2.84
CA THR A 39 -11.76 1.09 -2.53
C THR A 39 -10.87 0.62 -1.38
N ASN A 40 -11.43 -0.12 -0.40
CA ASN A 40 -10.65 -0.71 0.69
C ASN A 40 -9.71 -1.80 0.18
N THR A 41 -10.12 -2.56 -0.85
CA THR A 41 -9.26 -3.54 -1.54
C THR A 41 -8.07 -2.86 -2.22
N VAL A 42 -8.31 -1.76 -2.94
CA VAL A 42 -7.24 -0.98 -3.60
C VAL A 42 -6.32 -0.33 -2.55
N GLU A 43 -6.86 0.19 -1.45
CA GLU A 43 -6.10 0.73 -0.33
C GLU A 43 -5.16 -0.33 0.28
N ALA A 44 -5.65 -1.54 0.48
CA ALA A 44 -4.86 -2.65 1.00
C ALA A 44 -3.69 -3.01 0.06
N LEU A 45 -3.93 -3.08 -1.25
CA LEU A 45 -2.88 -3.30 -2.24
C LEU A 45 -1.81 -2.20 -2.18
N GLN A 46 -2.21 -0.93 -2.12
CA GLN A 46 -1.25 0.16 -2.01
C GLN A 46 -0.42 0.07 -0.72
N MET A 47 -1.03 -0.29 0.40
CA MET A 47 -0.30 -0.49 1.65
C MET A 47 0.79 -1.55 1.52
N LEU A 48 0.53 -2.64 0.79
CA LEU A 48 1.46 -3.74 0.58
C LEU A 48 2.51 -3.47 -0.52
N THR A 49 2.33 -2.47 -1.35
CA THR A 49 3.27 -2.12 -2.44
C THR A 49 4.04 -0.85 -2.15
N ALA A 50 3.39 0.16 -1.58
CA ALA A 50 3.98 1.46 -1.29
C ALA A 50 4.32 1.69 0.20
N GLY A 51 3.86 0.81 1.12
CA GLY A 51 4.09 0.92 2.55
C GLY A 51 3.19 1.93 3.28
N PHE A 52 2.27 2.59 2.57
CA PHE A 52 1.33 3.56 3.13
C PHE A 52 -0.05 3.47 2.47
N SER A 53 -1.05 4.11 3.06
CA SER A 53 -2.37 4.30 2.46
C SER A 53 -2.52 5.72 1.92
N PHE A 54 -3.11 5.88 0.72
CA PHE A 54 -3.42 7.19 0.13
C PHE A 54 -4.39 8.01 0.96
N ARG A 55 -5.20 7.36 1.81
CA ARG A 55 -6.13 8.04 2.73
C ARG A 55 -5.46 8.54 4.00
N ARG A 56 -4.18 8.20 4.25
CA ARG A 56 -3.41 8.57 5.45
C ARG A 56 -4.16 8.31 6.77
N PRO A 57 -4.78 7.12 6.97
CA PRO A 57 -5.52 6.82 8.18
C PRO A 57 -4.60 6.61 9.38
N THR A 58 -5.15 6.80 10.57
CA THR A 58 -4.55 6.23 11.78
C THR A 58 -4.64 4.70 11.71
N PRO A 59 -3.76 3.95 12.41
CA PRO A 59 -3.86 2.49 12.43
C PRO A 59 -5.23 1.98 12.89
N ALA A 60 -5.82 2.61 13.91
CA ALA A 60 -7.15 2.24 14.43
C ALA A 60 -8.25 2.30 13.36
N GLN A 61 -8.18 3.28 12.45
CA GLN A 61 -9.15 3.42 11.35
C GLN A 61 -9.05 2.33 10.28
N LEU A 62 -7.98 1.56 10.25
CA LEU A 62 -7.79 0.44 9.33
C LEU A 62 -8.40 -0.86 9.87
N VAL A 63 -8.58 -0.95 11.19
CA VAL A 63 -9.18 -2.11 11.86
C VAL A 63 -10.70 -2.02 11.75
N ARG A 64 -11.36 -3.14 11.45
CA ARG A 64 -12.83 -3.23 11.40
C ARG A 64 -13.41 -2.91 12.78
N GLU A 65 -14.53 -2.22 12.79
CA GLU A 65 -15.28 -1.95 14.03
C GLU A 65 -15.60 -3.24 14.78
N GLY A 66 -15.31 -3.27 16.07
CA GLY A 66 -15.46 -4.45 16.92
C GLY A 66 -14.30 -5.44 16.88
N ALA A 67 -13.35 -5.33 15.93
CA ALA A 67 -12.17 -6.18 15.87
C ALA A 67 -11.00 -5.58 16.68
N ARG A 68 -10.06 -6.43 17.10
CA ARG A 68 -8.85 -6.03 17.85
C ARG A 68 -7.67 -5.71 16.96
N ALA A 69 -7.63 -6.28 15.77
CA ALA A 69 -6.56 -6.14 14.80
C ALA A 69 -7.09 -6.41 13.40
N ALA A 70 -6.38 -5.93 12.39
CA ALA A 70 -6.62 -6.26 11.00
C ALA A 70 -5.38 -6.88 10.37
N ARG A 71 -5.58 -7.64 9.30
CA ARG A 71 -4.49 -8.20 8.48
C ARG A 71 -4.79 -7.98 7.02
N VAL A 72 -3.77 -7.52 6.31
CA VAL A 72 -3.73 -7.54 4.86
C VAL A 72 -2.50 -8.31 4.41
N SER A 73 -2.66 -9.24 3.46
CA SER A 73 -1.55 -10.01 2.90
C SER A 73 -1.74 -10.23 1.41
N ALA A 74 -0.64 -10.21 0.67
CA ALA A 74 -0.64 -10.50 -0.75
C ALA A 74 0.47 -11.48 -1.09
N ARG A 75 0.16 -12.41 -2.00
CA ARG A 75 1.13 -13.22 -2.70
C ARG A 75 1.44 -12.60 -4.05
N LEU A 76 2.72 -12.39 -4.29
CA LEU A 76 3.25 -11.87 -5.54
C LEU A 76 3.99 -12.99 -6.25
N THR A 77 3.76 -13.17 -7.54
CA THR A 77 4.42 -14.18 -8.37
C THR A 77 4.99 -13.56 -9.62
N GLY A 78 6.11 -14.07 -10.09
CA GLY A 78 6.76 -13.64 -11.35
C GLY A 78 8.26 -13.89 -11.33
N ASP A 79 8.87 -13.98 -12.51
CA ASP A 79 10.31 -14.22 -12.71
C ASP A 79 10.85 -15.41 -11.93
N GLY A 80 10.05 -16.51 -11.81
CA GLY A 80 10.42 -17.71 -11.05
C GLY A 80 10.45 -17.48 -9.52
N ARG A 81 9.91 -16.38 -9.01
CA ARG A 81 9.90 -16.02 -7.58
C ARG A 81 8.48 -15.94 -7.05
N VAL A 82 8.36 -16.25 -5.77
CA VAL A 82 7.16 -15.99 -4.96
C VAL A 82 7.56 -15.10 -3.80
N VAL A 83 6.81 -14.03 -3.59
CA VAL A 83 7.04 -13.09 -2.48
C VAL A 83 5.72 -12.89 -1.75
N ASP A 84 5.69 -13.25 -0.47
CA ASP A 84 4.56 -12.98 0.41
C ASP A 84 4.83 -11.66 1.16
N VAL A 85 3.90 -10.70 1.03
CA VAL A 85 3.94 -9.42 1.75
C VAL A 85 2.73 -9.34 2.66
N ARG A 86 2.94 -8.91 3.90
CA ARG A 86 1.88 -8.82 4.90
C ARG A 86 2.02 -7.55 5.75
N CYS A 87 0.88 -6.99 6.14
CA CYS A 87 0.77 -5.95 7.15
C CYS A 87 -0.26 -6.38 8.20
N ASP A 88 0.19 -6.56 9.44
CA ASP A 88 -0.67 -6.68 10.61
C ASP A 88 -0.88 -5.27 11.20
N VAL A 89 -2.14 -4.93 11.45
CA VAL A 89 -2.56 -3.62 11.95
C VAL A 89 -3.17 -3.78 13.34
N PHE A 90 -2.63 -3.06 14.29
CA PHE A 90 -3.14 -2.94 15.66
C PHE A 90 -3.57 -1.49 15.91
N ALA A 91 -4.32 -1.22 16.96
CA ALA A 91 -4.88 0.11 17.24
C ALA A 91 -3.84 1.26 17.22
N GLY A 92 -2.59 0.99 17.65
CA GLY A 92 -1.53 2.00 17.74
C GLY A 92 -0.39 1.84 16.73
N ARG A 93 -0.33 0.74 15.95
CA ARG A 93 0.81 0.46 15.08
C ARG A 93 0.47 -0.44 13.90
N ARG A 94 1.35 -0.38 12.88
CA ARG A 94 1.38 -1.33 11.76
C ARG A 94 2.69 -2.09 11.78
N GLN A 95 2.64 -3.38 11.46
CA GLN A 95 3.81 -4.24 11.36
C GLN A 95 3.84 -4.91 10.01
N PHE A 96 4.86 -4.63 9.23
CA PHE A 96 5.07 -5.26 7.93
C PHE A 96 5.97 -6.49 8.04
N SER A 97 5.78 -7.44 7.14
CA SER A 97 6.68 -8.57 6.92
C SER A 97 6.73 -8.95 5.45
N ARG A 98 7.89 -9.47 5.03
CA ARG A 98 8.13 -10.00 3.69
C ARG A 98 8.75 -11.38 3.82
N ASN A 99 8.14 -12.39 3.20
CA ASN A 99 8.53 -13.79 3.32
C ASN A 99 8.71 -14.23 4.80
N GLY A 100 7.75 -13.84 5.65
CA GLY A 100 7.76 -14.13 7.08
C GLY A 100 8.75 -13.32 7.93
N LYS A 101 9.67 -12.56 7.34
CA LYS A 101 10.62 -11.70 8.06
C LYS A 101 10.03 -10.30 8.26
N LYS A 102 10.08 -9.81 9.50
CA LYS A 102 9.67 -8.43 9.83
C LYS A 102 10.51 -7.41 9.06
N CYS A 103 9.85 -6.37 8.58
CA CYS A 103 10.50 -5.24 7.91
C CYS A 103 9.77 -3.93 8.27
N HIS A 104 10.36 -2.81 7.92
CA HIS A 104 9.76 -1.50 8.13
C HIS A 104 8.95 -1.07 6.89
N ALA A 105 7.98 -0.15 7.08
CA ALA A 105 7.19 0.37 5.96
C ALA A 105 8.05 0.94 4.82
N PRO A 106 9.17 1.67 5.08
CA PRO A 106 10.06 2.14 4.02
C PRO A 106 10.78 1.04 3.22
N ASP A 107 10.78 -0.22 3.71
CA ASP A 107 11.42 -1.36 3.03
C ASP A 107 10.45 -2.07 2.07
N ILE A 108 9.16 -1.73 2.09
CA ILE A 108 8.13 -2.32 1.22
C ILE A 108 8.23 -1.84 -0.23
N PRO A 109 8.40 -0.50 -0.50
CA PRO A 109 8.61 -0.02 -1.86
C PRO A 109 9.79 -0.72 -2.56
N GLY A 110 9.62 -1.00 -3.86
CA GLY A 110 10.61 -1.74 -4.65
C GLY A 110 10.40 -3.28 -4.66
N THR A 111 9.52 -3.82 -3.82
CA THR A 111 9.09 -5.22 -3.93
C THR A 111 8.18 -5.41 -5.14
N LEU A 112 7.17 -4.57 -5.28
CA LEU A 112 6.30 -4.43 -6.44
C LEU A 112 6.04 -2.94 -6.64
N MET A 113 6.36 -2.41 -7.80
CA MET A 113 5.99 -1.04 -8.15
C MET A 113 4.50 -0.98 -8.47
N SER A 114 3.82 0.01 -7.92
CA SER A 114 2.39 0.25 -8.16
C SER A 114 2.13 1.72 -8.45
N VAL A 115 1.24 1.96 -9.38
CA VAL A 115 0.70 3.31 -9.64
C VAL A 115 -0.77 3.28 -9.28
N LEU A 116 -1.18 4.14 -8.38
CA LEU A 116 -2.57 4.35 -8.03
C LEU A 116 -3.05 5.65 -8.70
N PHE A 117 -4.16 5.58 -9.41
CA PHE A 117 -4.85 6.73 -9.94
C PHE A 117 -6.25 6.84 -9.31
N THR A 118 -6.54 7.97 -8.71
CA THR A 118 -7.83 8.26 -8.07
C THR A 118 -8.49 9.49 -8.69
N PRO A 119 -9.80 9.69 -8.54
CA PRO A 119 -10.46 10.92 -8.98
C PRO A 119 -9.82 12.20 -8.41
N ASP A 120 -9.24 12.12 -7.20
CA ASP A 120 -8.55 13.26 -6.58
C ASP A 120 -7.28 13.66 -7.31
N ASP A 121 -6.64 12.73 -8.04
CA ASP A 121 -5.42 12.98 -8.79
C ASP A 121 -5.68 13.84 -10.03
N LEU A 122 -6.92 13.92 -10.52
CA LEU A 122 -7.34 14.89 -11.54
C LEU A 122 -7.10 16.34 -11.07
N SER A 123 -7.09 16.57 -9.76
CA SER A 123 -6.78 17.87 -9.17
C SER A 123 -5.29 18.14 -8.98
N LEU A 124 -4.39 17.18 -9.31
CA LEU A 124 -2.95 17.29 -9.09
C LEU A 124 -2.34 18.53 -9.76
N VAL A 125 -2.84 18.88 -10.94
CA VAL A 125 -2.43 20.10 -11.67
C VAL A 125 -2.83 21.36 -10.90
N LYS A 126 -3.96 21.31 -10.17
CA LYS A 126 -4.48 22.42 -9.36
C LYS A 126 -3.88 22.47 -7.96
N ARG A 127 -3.31 21.38 -7.49
CA ARG A 127 -2.60 21.32 -6.19
C ARG A 127 -1.32 22.15 -6.27
N GLY A 128 -0.96 22.79 -5.16
CA GLY A 128 0.30 23.53 -5.04
C GLY A 128 1.54 22.66 -5.27
N ALA A 129 2.70 23.30 -5.36
CA ALA A 129 3.98 22.63 -5.65
C ALA A 129 4.33 21.51 -4.66
N SER A 130 3.89 21.61 -3.38
CA SER A 130 4.11 20.57 -2.37
C SER A 130 3.40 19.27 -2.72
N GLY A 131 2.12 19.33 -3.14
CA GLY A 131 1.37 18.12 -3.50
C GLY A 131 1.99 17.39 -4.70
N ARG A 132 2.47 18.13 -5.70
CA ARG A 132 3.17 17.54 -6.85
C ARG A 132 4.51 16.89 -6.45
N ARG A 133 5.25 17.52 -5.53
CA ARG A 133 6.50 16.94 -4.99
C ARG A 133 6.24 15.64 -4.21
N ASP A 134 5.22 15.62 -3.36
CA ASP A 134 4.84 14.43 -2.59
C ASP A 134 4.56 13.23 -3.50
N GLU A 135 3.89 13.43 -4.63
CA GLU A 135 3.64 12.38 -5.63
C GLU A 135 4.92 11.89 -6.30
N LEU A 136 5.77 12.82 -6.76
CA LEU A 136 7.07 12.47 -7.36
C LEU A 136 7.97 11.73 -6.38
N ASP A 137 7.99 12.16 -5.12
CA ASP A 137 8.71 11.47 -4.05
C ASP A 137 8.15 10.08 -3.78
N GLY A 138 6.84 9.90 -3.91
CA GLY A 138 6.18 8.58 -3.84
C GLY A 138 6.70 7.62 -4.91
N PHE A 139 6.83 8.07 -6.15
CA PHE A 139 7.41 7.29 -7.25
C PHE A 139 8.92 7.06 -7.04
N GLY A 140 9.66 8.08 -6.61
CA GLY A 140 11.08 7.98 -6.33
C GLY A 140 11.41 6.90 -5.30
N ARG A 141 10.61 6.80 -4.23
CA ARG A 141 10.73 5.75 -3.19
C ARG A 141 10.52 4.34 -3.75
N GLN A 142 9.63 4.17 -4.71
CA GLN A 142 9.38 2.87 -5.34
C GLN A 142 10.47 2.51 -6.36
N ALA A 143 10.97 3.49 -7.10
CA ALA A 143 11.98 3.28 -8.14
C ALA A 143 13.38 3.03 -7.57
N ASN A 144 13.72 3.60 -6.40
CA ASN A 144 15.06 3.51 -5.80
C ASN A 144 14.99 3.34 -4.29
N ALA A 145 15.51 2.20 -3.79
CA ALA A 145 15.55 1.89 -2.36
C ALA A 145 16.35 2.92 -1.52
N GLY A 146 17.30 3.64 -2.12
CA GLY A 146 18.08 4.71 -1.48
C GLY A 146 17.35 6.05 -1.38
N TYR A 147 16.30 6.25 -2.18
CA TYR A 147 15.61 7.53 -2.31
C TYR A 147 15.02 8.03 -0.98
N SER A 148 14.41 7.15 -0.20
CA SER A 148 13.85 7.50 1.11
C SER A 148 14.89 8.07 2.08
N ARG A 149 16.13 7.54 2.04
CA ARG A 149 17.26 8.03 2.87
C ARG A 149 17.71 9.41 2.42
N LEU A 150 17.84 9.61 1.10
CA LEU A 150 18.22 10.90 0.51
C LEU A 150 17.19 11.97 0.82
N LEU A 151 15.90 11.64 0.69
CA LEU A 151 14.81 12.55 0.99
C LEU A 151 14.79 12.95 2.48
N ALA A 152 15.01 12.00 3.39
CA ALA A 152 15.13 12.29 4.81
C ALA A 152 16.37 13.13 5.16
N ALA A 153 17.48 12.92 4.45
CA ALA A 153 18.69 13.75 4.61
C ALA A 153 18.46 15.18 4.09
N TYR A 154 17.80 15.31 2.94
CA TYR A 154 17.43 16.61 2.38
C TYR A 154 16.48 17.38 3.31
N ALA A 155 15.43 16.75 3.82
CA ALA A 155 14.49 17.39 4.73
C ALA A 155 15.22 17.98 5.95
N ARG A 156 16.11 17.20 6.57
CA ARG A 156 16.92 17.70 7.71
C ARG A 156 17.84 18.86 7.35
N ALA A 157 18.37 18.87 6.13
CA ALA A 157 19.27 19.95 5.68
C ALA A 157 18.53 21.27 5.41
N VAL A 158 17.25 21.20 5.06
CA VAL A 158 16.42 22.39 4.76
C VAL A 158 15.77 22.97 6.02
N GLU A 159 15.62 22.19 7.10
CA GLU A 159 15.10 22.66 8.39
C GLU A 159 16.12 23.46 9.21
N HIS A 160 17.38 23.51 8.76
CA HIS A 160 18.48 24.32 9.34
C HIS A 160 18.80 25.52 8.44
#